data_79cde1186c1480731788e2698c58bce7
#
_entry.id   79cde1186c1480731788e2698c58bce7
#
_cell.length_a   1.000
_cell.length_b   1.000
_cell.length_c   1.000
_cell.angle_alpha   90.00
_cell.angle_beta   90.00
_cell.angle_gamma   90.00
#
_symmetry.space_group_name_H-M   'P 1'
#
loop_
_entity.id
_entity.type
_entity.pdbx_description
1 polymer ?
#
loop_
_entity_poly.entity_id
_entity_poly.type
_entity_poly.pdbx_seq_one_letter_code
_entity_poly.pdbx_strand_id
1 'polypeptide(L)'
;GSEMCIRDRYGITGTTEIVHNPSYEKLFEEETKAGLEGYEVGQETELGAVNVMTGIYTGRSPKDKYIVMDKNSKDTVWWTSDEYKNDNHPMTEDTWAVVKDIAKKELCNKRLFVVDAFCGANKDTRMAIRFIVEVAWQAHFVTNMFIKPSAEELENFEPDFVVYNASKAKVANYKELGLNSETCVAFNITSKEQVIINTWYGGEMKKGMFSMMNYFLPLKGMASMHCSANTDLDGKNTAIFFGLSGTGKTTLSTDPKRLLIGDDEHGWDDN
;
A
#
# COMPACT_ATOMS: atom_id res chain seq x y z
N GLY A 1 -24.26 -3.05 -9.48
CA GLY A 1 -23.56 -2.13 -10.42
C GLY A 1 -22.08 -2.01 -10.17
N SER A 2 -21.61 -1.99 -8.89
CA SER A 2 -20.21 -1.75 -8.56
C SER A 2 -19.28 -2.95 -8.91
N GLU A 3 -19.72 -4.17 -8.70
CA GLU A 3 -18.89 -5.37 -8.95
C GLU A 3 -18.57 -5.56 -10.43
N MET A 4 -19.55 -5.35 -11.31
CA MET A 4 -19.36 -5.47 -12.76
C MET A 4 -18.39 -4.41 -13.28
N CYS A 5 -18.48 -3.18 -12.76
CA CYS A 5 -17.55 -2.10 -13.11
C CYS A 5 -16.10 -2.41 -12.70
N ILE A 6 -15.87 -3.04 -11.56
CA ILE A 6 -14.52 -3.42 -11.11
C ILE A 6 -13.91 -4.50 -12.02
N ARG A 7 -14.69 -5.51 -12.37
CA ARG A 7 -14.25 -6.59 -13.27
C ARG A 7 -13.83 -6.06 -14.64
N ASP A 8 -14.69 -5.28 -15.26
CA ASP A 8 -14.47 -4.76 -16.61
C ASP A 8 -13.35 -3.72 -16.65
N ARG A 9 -13.29 -2.83 -15.65
CA ARG A 9 -12.34 -1.73 -15.58
C ARG A 9 -10.89 -2.21 -15.49
N TYR A 10 -10.64 -3.29 -14.73
CA TYR A 10 -9.26 -3.73 -14.45
C TYR A 10 -8.84 -4.98 -15.24
N GLY A 11 -9.73 -5.52 -16.08
CA GLY A 11 -9.43 -6.72 -16.85
C GLY A 11 -9.20 -7.96 -16.00
N ILE A 12 -9.78 -8.01 -14.80
CA ILE A 12 -9.78 -9.16 -13.91
C ILE A 12 -11.06 -9.95 -14.17
N THR A 13 -10.93 -11.12 -14.82
CA THR A 13 -12.04 -11.92 -15.29
C THR A 13 -12.34 -13.12 -14.40
N GLY A 14 -13.57 -13.68 -14.51
CA GLY A 14 -13.95 -14.91 -13.82
C GLY A 14 -14.04 -14.78 -12.29
N THR A 15 -14.11 -13.56 -11.76
CA THR A 15 -14.24 -13.33 -10.33
C THR A 15 -15.55 -13.96 -9.81
N THR A 16 -15.44 -14.80 -8.78
CA THR A 16 -16.60 -15.49 -8.20
C THR A 16 -17.43 -14.57 -7.30
N GLU A 17 -16.75 -13.71 -6.54
CA GLU A 17 -17.34 -12.70 -5.67
C GLU A 17 -16.36 -11.57 -5.43
N ILE A 18 -16.85 -10.34 -5.28
CA ILE A 18 -16.07 -9.19 -4.79
C ILE A 18 -16.68 -8.73 -3.48
N VAL A 19 -15.89 -8.82 -2.40
CA VAL A 19 -16.23 -8.24 -1.09
C VAL A 19 -15.69 -6.82 -1.08
N HIS A 20 -16.56 -5.84 -1.37
CA HIS A 20 -16.18 -4.46 -1.54
C HIS A 20 -16.40 -3.66 -0.25
N ASN A 21 -15.36 -3.01 0.26
CA ASN A 21 -15.37 -2.20 1.47
C ASN A 21 -16.01 -2.91 2.68
N PRO A 22 -15.54 -4.12 3.04
CA PRO A 22 -16.13 -4.88 4.14
C PRO A 22 -15.97 -4.16 5.48
N SER A 23 -16.92 -4.40 6.38
CA SER A 23 -16.82 -3.95 7.78
C SER A 23 -15.71 -4.70 8.52
N TYR A 24 -15.28 -4.19 9.67
CA TYR A 24 -14.32 -4.88 10.53
C TYR A 24 -14.84 -6.25 10.99
N GLU A 25 -16.12 -6.36 11.29
CA GLU A 25 -16.76 -7.63 11.68
C GLU A 25 -16.68 -8.64 10.52
N LYS A 26 -16.96 -8.19 9.30
CA LYS A 26 -16.86 -9.04 8.11
C LYS A 26 -15.43 -9.48 7.85
N LEU A 27 -14.46 -8.59 7.97
CA LEU A 27 -13.03 -8.90 7.83
C LEU A 27 -12.57 -9.91 8.87
N PHE A 28 -12.96 -9.72 10.13
CA PHE A 28 -12.64 -10.66 11.21
C PHE A 28 -13.21 -12.05 10.93
N GLU A 29 -14.48 -12.14 10.54
CA GLU A 29 -15.11 -13.41 10.13
C GLU A 29 -14.34 -14.08 9.00
N GLU A 30 -13.99 -13.33 7.96
CA GLU A 30 -13.32 -13.85 6.77
C GLU A 30 -11.88 -14.31 7.02
N GLU A 31 -11.14 -13.62 7.89
CA GLU A 31 -9.74 -13.93 8.17
C GLU A 31 -9.53 -15.01 9.23
N THR A 32 -10.59 -15.34 9.99
CA THR A 32 -10.54 -16.35 11.06
C THR A 32 -11.41 -17.58 10.80
N LYS A 33 -12.15 -17.60 9.69
CA LYS A 33 -13.07 -18.71 9.37
C LYS A 33 -12.35 -20.03 9.17
N ALA A 34 -13.08 -21.13 9.38
CA ALA A 34 -12.58 -22.47 9.09
C ALA A 34 -12.34 -22.68 7.60
N GLY A 35 -11.39 -23.55 7.26
CA GLY A 35 -11.08 -23.91 5.88
C GLY A 35 -10.08 -23.00 5.16
N LEU A 36 -9.56 -21.96 5.83
CA LEU A 36 -8.41 -21.23 5.35
C LEU A 36 -7.12 -22.04 5.51
N GLU A 37 -6.19 -21.85 4.58
CA GLU A 37 -4.92 -22.61 4.58
C GLU A 37 -3.71 -21.66 4.46
N GLY A 38 -2.57 -22.14 4.96
CA GLY A 38 -1.30 -21.43 4.84
C GLY A 38 -1.32 -20.03 5.49
N TYR A 39 -0.81 -19.06 4.77
CA TYR A 39 -0.68 -17.67 5.26
C TYR A 39 -1.98 -16.87 5.20
N GLU A 40 -3.09 -17.45 4.73
CA GLU A 40 -4.42 -16.83 4.81
C GLU A 40 -5.02 -16.91 6.21
N VAL A 41 -4.54 -17.85 7.03
CA VAL A 41 -5.09 -18.13 8.37
C VAL A 41 -4.77 -17.00 9.32
N GLY A 42 -5.80 -16.34 9.83
CA GLY A 42 -5.74 -15.45 10.98
C GLY A 42 -6.12 -16.18 12.26
N GLN A 43 -5.37 -15.98 13.31
CA GLN A 43 -5.62 -16.56 14.64
C GLN A 43 -6.01 -15.45 15.60
N GLU A 44 -7.20 -15.54 16.18
CA GLU A 44 -7.62 -14.62 17.22
C GLU A 44 -6.74 -14.80 18.47
N THR A 45 -6.28 -13.69 19.02
CA THR A 45 -5.54 -13.65 20.28
C THR A 45 -6.47 -13.42 21.46
N GLU A 46 -6.00 -13.69 22.67
CA GLU A 46 -6.77 -13.45 23.91
C GLU A 46 -7.25 -11.99 24.06
N LEU A 47 -6.56 -11.05 23.42
CA LEU A 47 -6.92 -9.62 23.45
C LEU A 47 -7.79 -9.19 22.26
N GLY A 48 -8.25 -10.12 21.44
CA GLY A 48 -9.10 -9.85 20.29
C GLY A 48 -8.39 -9.32 19.04
N ALA A 49 -7.07 -9.30 19.03
CA ALA A 49 -6.30 -9.04 17.82
C ALA A 49 -6.19 -10.30 16.96
N VAL A 50 -5.87 -10.14 15.69
CA VAL A 50 -5.64 -11.25 14.77
C VAL A 50 -4.15 -11.39 14.48
N ASN A 51 -3.60 -12.55 14.80
CA ASN A 51 -2.23 -12.91 14.50
C ASN A 51 -2.16 -13.60 13.13
N VAL A 52 -1.26 -13.12 12.27
CA VAL A 52 -1.06 -13.66 10.92
C VAL A 52 0.42 -13.94 10.65
N MET A 53 0.68 -14.86 9.73
CA MET A 53 2.03 -15.19 9.26
C MET A 53 2.22 -14.62 7.84
N THR A 54 3.42 -14.10 7.58
CA THR A 54 3.78 -13.50 6.29
C THR A 54 4.83 -14.29 5.51
N GLY A 55 5.11 -15.51 5.95
CA GLY A 55 6.12 -16.36 5.32
C GLY A 55 7.54 -15.88 5.58
N ILE A 56 8.38 -15.96 4.54
CA ILE A 56 9.79 -15.55 4.64
C ILE A 56 9.97 -14.03 4.71
N TYR A 57 8.97 -13.27 4.27
CA TYR A 57 9.03 -11.82 4.30
C TYR A 57 8.41 -11.27 5.58
N THR A 58 9.24 -10.95 6.55
CA THR A 58 8.85 -10.32 7.82
C THR A 58 9.01 -8.81 7.80
N GLY A 59 9.35 -8.26 6.65
CA GLY A 59 9.54 -6.86 6.36
C GLY A 59 9.45 -6.59 4.87
N ARG A 60 9.63 -5.33 4.47
CA ARG A 60 9.70 -4.95 3.06
C ARG A 60 10.92 -5.57 2.38
N SER A 61 10.83 -5.75 1.06
CA SER A 61 11.91 -6.28 0.23
C SER A 61 12.47 -5.19 -0.71
N PRO A 62 13.38 -4.34 -0.23
CA PRO A 62 13.89 -3.21 -1.00
C PRO A 62 14.65 -3.63 -2.28
N LYS A 63 15.27 -4.80 -2.28
CA LYS A 63 15.97 -5.34 -3.46
C LYS A 63 15.03 -5.75 -4.59
N ASP A 64 13.76 -5.96 -4.29
CA ASP A 64 12.71 -6.37 -5.23
C ASP A 64 11.75 -5.22 -5.57
N LYS A 65 12.10 -3.99 -5.18
CA LYS A 65 11.34 -2.78 -5.49
C LYS A 65 11.80 -2.17 -6.80
N TYR A 66 10.83 -1.82 -7.65
CA TYR A 66 11.06 -1.21 -8.96
C TYR A 66 10.12 -0.05 -9.21
N ILE A 67 10.58 0.92 -10.00
CA ILE A 67 9.76 2.01 -10.52
C ILE A 67 9.92 2.01 -12.05
N VAL A 68 8.81 2.08 -12.78
CA VAL A 68 8.85 2.14 -14.25
C VAL A 68 9.53 3.43 -14.68
N MET A 69 10.58 3.28 -15.48
CA MET A 69 11.27 4.41 -16.09
C MET A 69 10.66 4.69 -17.46
N ASP A 70 9.92 5.77 -17.55
CA ASP A 70 9.31 6.27 -18.76
C ASP A 70 9.62 7.76 -18.98
N LYS A 71 9.03 8.37 -20.01
CA LYS A 71 9.25 9.79 -20.31
C LYS A 71 8.88 10.75 -19.19
N ASN A 72 7.95 10.36 -18.30
CA ASN A 72 7.49 11.21 -17.21
C ASN A 72 8.31 11.03 -15.94
N SER A 73 8.77 9.81 -15.67
CA SER A 73 9.48 9.47 -14.43
C SER A 73 11.00 9.60 -14.53
N LYS A 74 11.57 9.48 -15.73
CA LYS A 74 13.03 9.42 -15.93
C LYS A 74 13.81 10.62 -15.35
N ASP A 75 13.22 11.80 -15.39
CA ASP A 75 13.87 13.05 -14.95
C ASP A 75 13.39 13.51 -13.56
N THR A 76 12.45 12.81 -12.93
CA THR A 76 11.82 13.22 -11.66
C THR A 76 12.04 12.25 -10.52
N VAL A 77 12.42 11.02 -10.80
CA VAL A 77 12.75 10.01 -9.79
C VAL A 77 14.25 10.04 -9.49
N TRP A 78 14.58 9.96 -8.21
CA TRP A 78 15.97 9.79 -7.78
C TRP A 78 16.38 8.33 -7.92
N TRP A 79 16.88 7.99 -9.10
CA TRP A 79 17.26 6.62 -9.43
C TRP A 79 18.52 6.16 -8.68
N THR A 80 18.59 4.87 -8.38
CA THR A 80 19.82 4.28 -7.87
C THR A 80 20.95 4.40 -8.89
N SER A 81 22.14 4.69 -8.40
CA SER A 81 23.37 4.77 -9.19
C SER A 81 24.56 4.33 -8.35
N ASP A 82 25.73 4.20 -8.98
CA ASP A 82 26.97 3.88 -8.24
C ASP A 82 27.36 4.99 -7.26
N GLU A 83 27.06 6.24 -7.60
CA GLU A 83 27.32 7.40 -6.76
C GLU A 83 26.28 7.55 -5.64
N TYR A 84 25.01 7.31 -5.96
CA TYR A 84 23.88 7.48 -5.03
C TYR A 84 23.06 6.19 -4.94
N LYS A 85 23.50 5.27 -4.09
CA LYS A 85 22.78 4.01 -3.87
C LYS A 85 21.50 4.22 -3.09
N ASN A 86 20.41 3.73 -3.66
CA ASN A 86 19.08 3.71 -3.04
C ASN A 86 18.26 2.53 -3.61
N ASP A 87 17.01 2.42 -3.21
CA ASP A 87 16.13 1.31 -3.61
C ASP A 87 15.21 1.64 -4.80
N ASN A 88 15.42 2.75 -5.49
CA ASN A 88 14.65 3.13 -6.67
C ASN A 88 15.27 2.49 -7.93
N HIS A 89 15.04 1.18 -8.10
CA HIS A 89 15.53 0.45 -9.25
C HIS A 89 14.63 0.70 -10.47
N PRO A 90 15.20 1.02 -11.63
CA PRO A 90 14.39 1.24 -12.83
C PRO A 90 13.85 -0.09 -13.38
N MET A 91 12.65 -0.01 -13.95
CA MET A 91 11.99 -1.09 -14.69
C MET A 91 11.55 -0.55 -16.05
N THR A 92 11.72 -1.34 -17.10
CA THR A 92 11.23 -0.98 -18.44
C THR A 92 9.71 -1.08 -18.50
N GLU A 93 9.09 -0.35 -19.44
CA GLU A 93 7.66 -0.47 -19.70
C GLU A 93 7.26 -1.87 -20.15
N ASP A 94 8.12 -2.56 -20.92
CA ASP A 94 7.88 -3.93 -21.36
C ASP A 94 7.85 -4.91 -20.17
N THR A 95 8.81 -4.82 -19.26
CA THR A 95 8.83 -5.63 -18.03
C THR A 95 7.63 -5.34 -17.13
N TRP A 96 7.25 -4.06 -17.01
CA TRP A 96 6.03 -3.68 -16.29
C TRP A 96 4.78 -4.37 -16.85
N ALA A 97 4.62 -4.40 -18.16
CA ALA A 97 3.50 -5.08 -18.80
C ALA A 97 3.44 -6.58 -18.44
N VAL A 98 4.60 -7.23 -18.37
CA VAL A 98 4.71 -8.65 -17.97
C VAL A 98 4.33 -8.86 -16.52
N VAL A 99 4.88 -8.10 -15.58
CA VAL A 99 4.59 -8.29 -14.15
C VAL A 99 3.17 -7.87 -13.79
N LYS A 100 2.63 -6.86 -14.43
CA LYS A 100 1.22 -6.47 -14.29
C LYS A 100 0.29 -7.59 -14.78
N ASP A 101 0.60 -8.22 -15.89
CA ASP A 101 -0.18 -9.35 -16.41
C ASP A 101 -0.14 -10.55 -15.46
N ILE A 102 1.02 -10.88 -14.89
CA ILE A 102 1.16 -11.92 -13.87
C ILE A 102 0.24 -11.63 -12.67
N ALA A 103 0.27 -10.41 -12.15
CA ALA A 103 -0.55 -10.02 -11.01
C ALA A 103 -2.05 -10.10 -11.33
N LYS A 104 -2.47 -9.60 -12.49
CA LYS A 104 -3.89 -9.65 -12.91
C LYS A 104 -4.38 -11.07 -13.14
N LYS A 105 -3.57 -11.94 -13.74
CA LYS A 105 -3.90 -13.36 -13.94
C LYS A 105 -4.09 -14.09 -12.62
N GLU A 106 -3.24 -13.82 -11.63
CA GLU A 106 -3.40 -14.39 -10.28
C GLU A 106 -4.74 -14.00 -9.66
N LEU A 107 -5.17 -12.77 -9.86
CA LEU A 107 -6.42 -12.25 -9.31
C LEU A 107 -7.69 -12.68 -10.08
N CYS A 108 -7.54 -13.33 -11.23
CA CYS A 108 -8.67 -13.89 -11.97
C CYS A 108 -9.21 -15.18 -11.34
N ASN A 109 -10.48 -15.50 -11.64
CA ASN A 109 -11.15 -16.76 -11.30
C ASN A 109 -11.19 -17.09 -9.81
N LYS A 110 -11.26 -16.08 -8.96
CA LYS A 110 -11.32 -16.23 -7.51
C LYS A 110 -12.15 -15.15 -6.84
N ARG A 111 -12.35 -15.32 -5.56
CA ARG A 111 -12.96 -14.33 -4.68
C ARG A 111 -11.95 -13.26 -4.31
N LEU A 112 -12.34 -12.01 -4.38
CA LEU A 112 -11.47 -10.86 -4.09
C LEU A 112 -12.06 -9.96 -3.02
N PHE A 113 -11.16 -9.27 -2.32
CA PHE A 113 -11.50 -8.15 -1.43
C PHE A 113 -11.03 -6.86 -2.11
N VAL A 114 -11.89 -5.86 -2.14
CA VAL A 114 -11.56 -4.54 -2.66
C VAL A 114 -11.80 -3.52 -1.56
N VAL A 115 -10.77 -2.77 -1.21
CA VAL A 115 -10.81 -1.72 -0.19
C VAL A 115 -10.50 -0.37 -0.81
N ASP A 116 -11.41 0.57 -0.65
CA ASP A 116 -11.23 1.97 -1.04
C ASP A 116 -10.87 2.80 0.18
N ALA A 117 -9.81 3.60 0.07
CA ALA A 117 -9.29 4.37 1.19
C ALA A 117 -8.60 5.65 0.72
N PHE A 118 -8.31 6.55 1.67
CA PHE A 118 -7.53 7.75 1.41
C PHE A 118 -6.17 7.70 2.10
N CYS A 119 -5.16 8.21 1.40
CA CYS A 119 -3.84 8.49 1.95
C CYS A 119 -3.67 10.01 2.08
N GLY A 120 -3.54 10.50 3.31
CA GLY A 120 -3.51 11.91 3.65
C GLY A 120 -4.83 12.43 4.23
N ALA A 121 -4.74 13.32 5.21
CA ALA A 121 -5.90 13.89 5.91
C ALA A 121 -6.53 15.07 5.17
N ASN A 122 -5.69 15.90 4.50
CA ASN A 122 -6.18 17.06 3.77
C ASN A 122 -6.92 16.64 2.49
N LYS A 123 -8.18 17.02 2.38
CA LYS A 123 -9.05 16.66 1.24
C LYS A 123 -8.53 17.17 -0.10
N ASP A 124 -7.78 18.27 -0.13
CA ASP A 124 -7.26 18.88 -1.35
C ASP A 124 -5.99 18.18 -1.87
N THR A 125 -5.29 17.44 -1.02
CA THR A 125 -3.99 16.83 -1.34
C THR A 125 -3.93 15.34 -1.15
N ARG A 126 -4.96 14.74 -0.53
CA ARG A 126 -5.05 13.30 -0.31
C ARG A 126 -5.12 12.52 -1.62
N MET A 127 -4.68 11.30 -1.59
CA MET A 127 -4.76 10.36 -2.70
C MET A 127 -5.83 9.30 -2.42
N ALA A 128 -6.75 9.10 -3.35
CA ALA A 128 -7.75 8.04 -3.30
C ALA A 128 -7.13 6.75 -3.84
N ILE A 129 -7.18 5.67 -3.07
CA ILE A 129 -6.52 4.41 -3.40
C ILE A 129 -7.53 3.27 -3.39
N ARG A 130 -7.44 2.41 -4.39
CA ARG A 130 -8.16 1.15 -4.44
C ARG A 130 -7.19 0.00 -4.31
N PHE A 131 -7.37 -0.81 -3.26
CA PHE A 131 -6.61 -2.03 -3.04
C PHE A 131 -7.42 -3.22 -3.52
N ILE A 132 -6.84 -4.02 -4.41
CA ILE A 132 -7.42 -5.28 -4.89
C ILE A 132 -6.54 -6.40 -4.35
N VAL A 133 -7.09 -7.18 -3.43
CA VAL A 133 -6.37 -8.23 -2.71
C VAL A 133 -7.15 -9.54 -2.69
N GLU A 134 -6.46 -10.65 -2.61
CA GLU A 134 -7.05 -11.98 -2.53
C GLU A 134 -7.13 -12.54 -1.09
N VAL A 135 -6.54 -11.84 -0.11
CA VAL A 135 -6.39 -12.28 1.27
C VAL A 135 -7.13 -11.34 2.23
N ALA A 136 -8.02 -11.88 3.04
CA ALA A 136 -8.87 -11.09 3.94
C ALA A 136 -8.08 -10.24 4.93
N TRP A 137 -7.06 -10.79 5.58
CA TRP A 137 -6.28 -10.02 6.56
C TRP A 137 -5.45 -8.89 5.92
N GLN A 138 -5.11 -9.01 4.64
CA GLN A 138 -4.47 -7.89 3.90
C GLN A 138 -5.47 -6.75 3.68
N ALA A 139 -6.72 -7.08 3.40
CA ALA A 139 -7.79 -6.08 3.34
C ALA A 139 -8.01 -5.40 4.71
N HIS A 140 -7.97 -6.17 5.79
CA HIS A 140 -8.03 -5.63 7.14
C HIS A 140 -6.84 -4.71 7.46
N PHE A 141 -5.64 -5.12 7.09
CA PHE A 141 -4.42 -4.32 7.28
C PHE A 141 -4.54 -2.93 6.64
N VAL A 142 -4.93 -2.84 5.37
CA VAL A 142 -5.05 -1.53 4.70
C VAL A 142 -6.23 -0.71 5.23
N THR A 143 -7.30 -1.35 5.70
CA THR A 143 -8.39 -0.66 6.38
C THR A 143 -7.93 0.03 7.65
N ASN A 144 -6.98 -0.55 8.39
CA ASN A 144 -6.38 0.05 9.57
C ASN A 144 -5.32 1.13 9.26
N MET A 145 -4.58 0.97 8.15
CA MET A 145 -3.43 1.83 7.84
C MET A 145 -3.79 3.09 7.09
N PHE A 146 -4.96 3.13 6.45
CA PHE A 146 -5.41 4.26 5.64
C PHE A 146 -6.71 4.85 6.18
N ILE A 147 -7.05 6.05 5.69
CA ILE A 147 -8.26 6.74 6.13
C ILE A 147 -9.48 6.12 5.45
N LYS A 148 -10.42 5.67 6.26
CA LYS A 148 -11.68 5.10 5.77
C LYS A 148 -12.59 6.21 5.25
N PRO A 149 -13.06 6.11 3.99
CA PRO A 149 -14.02 7.07 3.46
C PRO A 149 -15.37 7.01 4.18
N SER A 150 -16.09 8.12 4.21
CA SER A 150 -17.49 8.14 4.64
C SER A 150 -18.37 7.44 3.62
N ALA A 151 -19.61 7.10 4.02
CA ALA A 151 -20.60 6.50 3.11
C ALA A 151 -20.88 7.40 1.89
N GLU A 152 -20.95 8.71 2.09
CA GLU A 152 -21.12 9.69 1.03
C GLU A 152 -19.93 9.74 0.07
N GLU A 153 -18.71 9.70 0.61
CA GLU A 153 -17.47 9.67 -0.20
C GLU A 153 -17.35 8.39 -1.02
N LEU A 154 -17.89 7.27 -0.53
CA LEU A 154 -17.88 5.99 -1.26
C LEU A 154 -18.86 5.94 -2.43
N GLU A 155 -19.95 6.72 -2.40
CA GLU A 155 -20.94 6.74 -3.50
C GLU A 155 -20.34 7.14 -4.85
N ASN A 156 -19.39 8.08 -4.82
CA ASN A 156 -18.73 8.61 -6.01
C ASN A 156 -17.20 8.39 -5.95
N PHE A 157 -16.75 7.33 -5.30
CA PHE A 157 -15.33 7.07 -5.14
C PHE A 157 -14.67 6.75 -6.48
N GLU A 158 -13.71 7.57 -6.88
CA GLU A 158 -12.82 7.35 -8.02
C GLU A 158 -11.38 7.27 -7.53
N PRO A 159 -10.71 6.12 -7.71
CA PRO A 159 -9.33 5.97 -7.27
C PRO A 159 -8.37 6.77 -8.15
N ASP A 160 -7.46 7.49 -7.50
CA ASP A 160 -6.28 8.06 -8.15
C ASP A 160 -5.23 6.98 -8.40
N PHE A 161 -5.15 6.00 -7.52
CA PHE A 161 -4.12 4.95 -7.53
C PHE A 161 -4.73 3.58 -7.28
N VAL A 162 -4.25 2.56 -7.99
CA VAL A 162 -4.73 1.17 -7.85
C VAL A 162 -3.57 0.25 -7.45
N VAL A 163 -3.78 -0.56 -6.43
CA VAL A 163 -2.84 -1.57 -5.94
C VAL A 163 -3.36 -2.96 -6.26
N TYR A 164 -2.61 -3.73 -7.02
CA TYR A 164 -2.87 -5.14 -7.30
C TYR A 164 -1.95 -6.00 -6.42
N ASN A 165 -2.51 -6.63 -5.40
CA ASN A 165 -1.73 -7.48 -4.50
C ASN A 165 -1.95 -8.96 -4.85
N ALA A 166 -0.96 -9.54 -5.51
CA ALA A 166 -0.93 -10.94 -5.94
C ALA A 166 0.14 -11.72 -5.15
N SER A 167 -0.04 -11.80 -3.83
CA SER A 167 0.94 -12.40 -2.91
C SER A 167 1.24 -13.88 -3.23
N LYS A 168 0.30 -14.60 -3.82
CA LYS A 168 0.43 -16.02 -4.18
C LYS A 168 1.15 -16.26 -5.50
N ALA A 169 1.29 -15.22 -6.34
CA ALA A 169 1.98 -15.32 -7.63
C ALA A 169 3.50 -15.27 -7.47
N LYS A 170 4.21 -15.67 -8.51
CA LYS A 170 5.66 -15.58 -8.64
C LYS A 170 6.05 -15.11 -10.02
N VAL A 171 7.14 -14.37 -10.12
CA VAL A 171 7.78 -14.05 -11.40
C VAL A 171 8.77 -15.18 -11.73
N ALA A 172 8.27 -16.25 -12.33
CA ALA A 172 9.09 -17.45 -12.61
C ALA A 172 10.27 -17.16 -13.55
N ASN A 173 10.07 -16.25 -14.51
CA ASN A 173 11.08 -15.85 -15.49
C ASN A 173 11.87 -14.59 -15.09
N TYR A 174 12.03 -14.35 -13.81
CA TYR A 174 12.66 -13.12 -13.30
C TYR A 174 14.07 -12.89 -13.86
N LYS A 175 14.87 -13.95 -14.08
CA LYS A 175 16.22 -13.84 -14.63
C LYS A 175 16.22 -13.29 -16.05
N GLU A 176 15.30 -13.75 -16.88
CA GLU A 176 15.14 -13.28 -18.26
C GLU A 176 14.71 -11.81 -18.31
N LEU A 177 13.94 -11.36 -17.30
CA LEU A 177 13.49 -9.98 -17.16
C LEU A 177 14.53 -9.06 -16.50
N GLY A 178 15.66 -9.60 -16.04
CA GLY A 178 16.68 -8.85 -15.32
C GLY A 178 16.26 -8.43 -13.91
N LEU A 179 15.32 -9.14 -13.29
CA LEU A 179 14.86 -8.87 -11.93
C LEU A 179 15.69 -9.63 -10.89
N ASN A 180 15.66 -9.16 -9.65
CA ASN A 180 16.45 -9.69 -8.55
C ASN A 180 16.01 -11.09 -8.10
N SER A 181 14.69 -11.34 -8.07
CA SER A 181 14.09 -12.59 -7.59
C SER A 181 12.69 -12.83 -8.17
N GLU A 182 12.05 -13.92 -7.77
CA GLU A 182 10.64 -14.21 -8.08
C GLU A 182 9.65 -13.22 -7.43
N THR A 183 10.13 -12.41 -6.49
CA THR A 183 9.35 -11.36 -5.82
C THR A 183 9.48 -10.05 -6.57
N CYS A 184 8.38 -9.32 -6.70
CA CYS A 184 8.38 -8.04 -7.38
C CYS A 184 7.38 -7.08 -6.72
N VAL A 185 7.87 -5.90 -6.35
CA VAL A 185 7.05 -4.78 -5.87
C VAL A 185 7.34 -3.62 -6.80
N ALA A 186 6.46 -3.39 -7.76
CA ALA A 186 6.69 -2.45 -8.84
C ALA A 186 5.62 -1.34 -8.87
N PHE A 187 6.07 -0.15 -9.22
CA PHE A 187 5.25 1.06 -9.31
C PHE A 187 5.31 1.63 -10.72
N ASN A 188 4.15 1.94 -11.27
CA ASN A 188 4.04 2.79 -12.46
C ASN A 188 3.45 4.14 -12.04
N ILE A 189 4.29 5.17 -11.98
CA ILE A 189 3.88 6.50 -11.53
C ILE A 189 2.96 7.15 -12.56
N THR A 190 3.17 6.92 -13.83
CA THR A 190 2.40 7.50 -14.93
C THR A 190 0.97 6.95 -14.97
N SER A 191 0.81 5.63 -14.87
CA SER A 191 -0.52 5.00 -14.81
C SER A 191 -1.11 4.96 -13.40
N LYS A 192 -0.32 5.33 -12.39
CA LYS A 192 -0.71 5.30 -10.97
C LYS A 192 -1.17 3.94 -10.50
N GLU A 193 -0.29 2.96 -10.66
CA GLU A 193 -0.52 1.57 -10.31
C GLU A 193 0.67 0.98 -9.56
N GLN A 194 0.38 0.06 -8.63
CA GLN A 194 1.37 -0.80 -7.97
C GLN A 194 0.98 -2.25 -8.18
N VAL A 195 1.97 -3.11 -8.41
CA VAL A 195 1.81 -4.57 -8.33
C VAL A 195 2.70 -5.13 -7.23
N ILE A 196 2.18 -6.10 -6.49
CA ILE A 196 2.89 -6.83 -5.44
C ILE A 196 2.80 -8.30 -5.77
N ILE A 197 3.94 -8.97 -5.91
CA ILE A 197 4.04 -10.38 -6.29
C ILE A 197 4.95 -11.10 -5.31
N ASN A 198 4.50 -12.25 -4.81
CA ASN A 198 5.27 -13.19 -3.99
C ASN A 198 5.75 -12.66 -2.63
N THR A 199 5.13 -11.66 -2.09
CA THR A 199 5.31 -11.25 -0.70
C THR A 199 3.95 -11.05 -0.03
N TRP A 200 3.84 -11.53 1.21
CA TRP A 200 2.61 -11.41 2.01
C TRP A 200 2.67 -10.26 3.00
N TYR A 201 3.83 -9.62 3.11
CA TYR A 201 4.03 -8.52 4.04
C TYR A 201 3.18 -7.31 3.69
N GLY A 202 2.22 -6.97 4.57
CA GLY A 202 1.26 -5.89 4.33
C GLY A 202 1.88 -4.51 4.22
N GLY A 203 3.03 -4.31 4.85
CA GLY A 203 3.78 -3.04 4.81
C GLY A 203 4.23 -2.61 3.42
N GLU A 204 4.27 -3.51 2.43
CA GLU A 204 4.53 -3.12 1.02
C GLU A 204 3.41 -2.22 0.47
N MET A 205 2.16 -2.46 0.85
CA MET A 205 1.03 -1.59 0.47
C MET A 205 1.11 -0.23 1.17
N LYS A 206 1.34 -0.22 2.50
CA LYS A 206 1.43 1.00 3.29
C LYS A 206 2.59 1.89 2.82
N LYS A 207 3.80 1.35 2.84
CA LYS A 207 5.02 2.10 2.48
C LYS A 207 5.09 2.40 1.00
N GLY A 208 4.45 1.57 0.16
CA GLY A 208 4.29 1.85 -1.26
C GLY A 208 3.53 3.15 -1.50
N MET A 209 2.40 3.34 -0.84
CA MET A 209 1.63 4.57 -0.98
C MET A 209 2.31 5.76 -0.33
N PHE A 210 3.03 5.57 0.76
CA PHE A 210 3.91 6.61 1.29
C PHE A 210 4.99 7.03 0.29
N SER A 211 5.61 6.09 -0.40
CA SER A 211 6.58 6.39 -1.47
C SER A 211 5.94 7.22 -2.59
N MET A 212 4.69 6.93 -2.95
CA MET A 212 3.96 7.71 -3.94
C MET A 212 3.64 9.13 -3.44
N MET A 213 3.28 9.28 -2.17
CA MET A 213 3.10 10.61 -1.57
C MET A 213 4.43 11.39 -1.52
N ASN A 214 5.54 10.72 -1.21
CA ASN A 214 6.89 11.30 -1.28
C ASN A 214 7.28 11.78 -2.68
N TYR A 215 6.70 11.19 -3.71
CA TYR A 215 6.90 11.64 -5.09
C TYR A 215 5.96 12.79 -5.47
N PHE A 216 4.65 12.64 -5.20
CA PHE A 216 3.65 13.59 -5.69
C PHE A 216 3.57 14.89 -4.87
N LEU A 217 3.72 14.84 -3.54
CA LEU A 217 3.62 16.03 -2.70
C LEU A 217 4.72 17.07 -2.99
N PRO A 218 6.00 16.71 -3.11
CA PRO A 218 7.04 17.69 -3.46
C PRO A 218 6.81 18.37 -4.81
N LEU A 219 6.24 17.66 -5.78
CA LEU A 219 5.88 18.27 -7.09
C LEU A 219 4.78 19.35 -6.97
N LYS A 220 4.02 19.33 -5.88
CA LYS A 220 3.02 20.34 -5.51
C LYS A 220 3.56 21.39 -4.55
N GLY A 221 4.86 21.36 -4.24
CA GLY A 221 5.49 22.29 -3.29
C GLY A 221 5.27 21.94 -1.82
N MET A 222 4.88 20.73 -1.49
CA MET A 222 4.63 20.26 -0.12
C MET A 222 5.69 19.30 0.35
N ALA A 223 6.05 19.37 1.64
CA ALA A 223 6.95 18.40 2.24
C ALA A 223 6.24 17.09 2.54
N SER A 224 6.90 15.96 2.27
CA SER A 224 6.49 14.63 2.69
C SER A 224 7.58 14.03 3.56
N MET A 225 7.23 13.53 4.76
CA MET A 225 8.21 13.24 5.80
C MET A 225 7.91 11.92 6.49
N HIS A 226 8.96 11.11 6.67
CA HIS A 226 8.92 9.98 7.58
C HIS A 226 9.29 10.47 8.99
N CYS A 227 8.29 10.84 9.75
CA CYS A 227 8.43 11.44 11.08
C CYS A 227 7.19 11.20 11.93
N SER A 228 7.35 11.32 13.24
CA SER A 228 6.22 11.49 14.15
C SER A 228 5.92 12.98 14.34
N ALA A 229 4.69 13.31 14.72
CA ALA A 229 4.29 14.68 15.00
C ALA A 229 3.28 14.74 16.14
N ASN A 230 3.41 15.74 17.00
CA ASN A 230 2.41 16.08 18.01
C ASN A 230 2.26 17.58 18.15
N THR A 231 1.27 18.01 18.89
CA THR A 231 1.03 19.42 19.17
C THR A 231 0.65 19.62 20.64
N ASP A 232 0.71 20.86 21.12
CA ASP A 232 0.18 21.19 22.45
C ASP A 232 -1.36 21.06 22.49
N LEU A 233 -1.93 21.19 23.67
CA LEU A 233 -3.38 21.04 23.89
C LEU A 233 -4.21 22.10 23.14
N ASP A 234 -3.60 23.24 22.79
CA ASP A 234 -4.23 24.32 22.03
C ASP A 234 -4.10 24.13 20.51
N GLY A 235 -3.35 23.12 20.05
CA GLY A 235 -3.12 22.85 18.65
C GLY A 235 -2.22 23.83 17.92
N LYS A 236 -1.39 24.60 18.67
CA LYS A 236 -0.61 25.72 18.09
C LYS A 236 0.88 25.46 17.95
N ASN A 237 1.45 24.62 18.81
CA ASN A 237 2.89 24.39 18.85
C ASN A 237 3.18 22.95 18.44
N THR A 238 3.24 22.72 17.14
CA THR A 238 3.52 21.41 16.56
C THR A 238 5.01 21.09 16.64
N ALA A 239 5.32 19.89 17.10
CA ALA A 239 6.66 19.33 17.13
C ALA A 239 6.75 18.15 16.15
N ILE A 240 7.85 18.06 15.43
CA ILE A 240 8.15 17.01 14.46
C ILE A 240 9.38 16.25 14.94
N PHE A 241 9.29 14.90 14.94
CA PHE A 241 10.34 14.03 15.44
C PHE A 241 10.91 13.19 14.28
N PHE A 242 12.14 13.47 13.92
CA PHE A 242 12.90 12.70 12.93
C PHE A 242 13.84 11.71 13.62
N GLY A 243 14.17 10.63 12.94
CA GLY A 243 15.14 9.65 13.39
C GLY A 243 15.00 8.34 12.63
N LEU A 244 16.00 7.50 12.71
CA LEU A 244 15.96 6.16 12.14
C LEU A 244 14.97 5.24 12.89
N SER A 245 14.60 4.12 12.29
CA SER A 245 13.75 3.13 12.93
C SER A 245 14.32 2.70 14.28
N GLY A 246 13.46 2.61 15.31
CA GLY A 246 13.86 2.19 16.66
C GLY A 246 14.57 3.25 17.50
N THR A 247 14.65 4.50 17.06
CA THR A 247 15.32 5.58 17.81
C THR A 247 14.41 6.28 18.83
N GLY A 248 13.13 5.90 18.90
CA GLY A 248 12.20 6.42 19.90
C GLY A 248 11.26 7.52 19.40
N LYS A 249 11.13 7.75 18.08
CA LYS A 249 10.20 8.75 17.53
C LYS A 249 8.79 8.59 18.06
N THR A 250 8.21 7.40 17.93
CA THR A 250 6.86 7.09 18.40
C THR A 250 6.74 7.28 19.90
N THR A 251 7.73 6.80 20.67
CA THR A 251 7.74 6.92 22.12
C THR A 251 7.73 8.38 22.60
N LEU A 252 8.54 9.22 21.97
CA LEU A 252 8.61 10.64 22.32
C LEU A 252 7.37 11.42 21.91
N SER A 253 6.80 11.10 20.74
CA SER A 253 5.62 11.81 20.20
C SER A 253 4.31 11.45 20.89
N THR A 254 4.24 10.31 21.57
CA THR A 254 3.03 9.81 22.26
C THR A 254 2.94 10.26 23.74
N ASP A 255 3.61 11.35 24.11
CA ASP A 255 3.49 11.96 25.43
C ASP A 255 2.03 12.33 25.73
N PRO A 256 1.42 11.84 26.84
CA PRO A 256 0.02 12.10 27.15
C PRO A 256 -0.29 13.57 27.48
N LYS A 257 0.73 14.40 27.65
CA LYS A 257 0.59 15.85 27.85
C LYS A 257 0.43 16.63 26.55
N ARG A 258 0.53 15.96 25.41
CA ARG A 258 0.40 16.55 24.08
C ARG A 258 -0.61 15.77 23.24
N LEU A 259 -1.13 16.39 22.19
CA LEU A 259 -2.04 15.73 21.24
C LEU A 259 -1.23 15.10 20.12
N LEU A 260 -1.35 13.79 19.95
CA LEU A 260 -0.72 13.07 18.84
C LEU A 260 -1.38 13.45 17.52
N ILE A 261 -0.58 13.88 16.55
CA ILE A 261 -1.03 14.07 15.16
C ILE A 261 -0.88 12.75 14.42
N GLY A 262 0.29 12.14 14.49
CA GLY A 262 0.59 10.83 13.92
C GLY A 262 1.99 10.38 14.33
N ASP A 263 2.26 9.08 14.23
CA ASP A 263 3.48 8.48 14.76
C ASP A 263 4.51 8.05 13.70
N ASP A 264 4.19 8.14 12.40
CA ASP A 264 5.05 7.55 11.38
C ASP A 264 5.29 8.44 10.14
N GLU A 265 4.24 8.94 9.49
CA GLU A 265 4.36 9.59 8.18
C GLU A 265 3.46 10.82 8.08
N HIS A 266 3.97 11.91 7.52
CA HIS A 266 3.25 13.18 7.42
C HIS A 266 3.54 13.93 6.12
N GLY A 267 2.49 14.59 5.60
CA GLY A 267 2.64 15.68 4.64
C GLY A 267 2.50 17.01 5.37
N TRP A 268 3.22 18.02 4.94
CA TRP A 268 3.12 19.36 5.49
C TRP A 268 2.67 20.32 4.38
N ASP A 269 1.47 20.85 4.53
CA ASP A 269 0.88 21.87 3.68
C ASP A 269 0.51 23.13 4.49
N ASP A 270 -0.21 24.04 3.85
CA ASP A 270 -0.55 25.34 4.46
C ASP A 270 -1.80 25.29 5.38
N ASN A 271 -2.48 24.15 5.48
CA ASN A 271 -3.74 23.99 6.23
C ASN A 271 -3.62 23.05 7.43
#